data_32fb724d7c1ae94cbc583b83c911cdd6
#
_entry.id   32fb724d7c1ae94cbc583b83c911cdd6
#
_cell.length_a   1.000
_cell.length_b   1.000
_cell.length_c   1.000
_cell.angle_alpha   90.00
_cell.angle_beta   90.00
_cell.angle_gamma   90.00
#
_symmetry.space_group_name_H-M   'P 1'
#
loop_
_entity.id
_entity.type
_entity.pdbx_description
1 polymer ?
#
loop_
_entity_poly.entity_id
_entity_poly.type
_entity_poly.pdbx_seq_one_letter_code
_entity_poly.pdbx_strand_id
1 'polypeptide(L)'
;MLFSLSILSTALLLSYKKEDKKTAEREVEQTTLQRSEANHKRLKTVVDSTYSDWHVIVQETDIKTKLNRVDSKLLVTISKKGKLLFNKEVITPSILAKSLDNHFQLTSVYLKGITNTTVYISLEAFSRETDGENYFILAFSRDGKFKKYRRPLSLDDSDFIVDFYIMYTHENLQKSVDKASLRKIAKAYGSSNFVAQLEKNGPLSIYPPEVISRYKLDVEIATNTLEDYDDIYECCRAFFYPKDKDNPIGSMDVEIKATEGEDGVVFYNRIDKISR
;
A
#
# COMPACT_ATOMS: atom_id res chain seq x y z
N MET A 1 61.17 55.01 4.06
CA MET A 1 61.11 53.82 3.17
C MET A 1 60.73 52.55 3.93
N LEU A 2 59.69 52.63 4.77
CA LEU A 2 59.27 51.49 5.65
C LEU A 2 57.75 51.17 5.61
N PHE A 3 56.99 51.85 4.72
CA PHE A 3 55.55 51.66 4.60
C PHE A 3 55.11 50.72 3.46
N SER A 4 56.07 50.26 2.61
CA SER A 4 55.76 49.48 1.42
C SER A 4 55.76 47.96 1.65
N LEU A 5 56.37 47.43 2.71
CA LEU A 5 56.48 46.01 2.97
C LEU A 5 55.26 45.43 3.74
N SER A 6 54.52 46.28 4.47
CA SER A 6 53.38 45.81 5.29
C SER A 6 52.13 45.49 4.48
N ILE A 7 51.95 46.11 3.32
CA ILE A 7 50.77 45.92 2.46
C ILE A 7 50.89 44.63 1.63
N LEU A 8 52.08 44.21 1.25
CA LEU A 8 52.29 42.98 0.47
C LEU A 8 52.04 41.70 1.30
N SER A 9 52.39 41.74 2.61
CA SER A 9 52.20 40.55 3.45
C SER A 9 50.74 40.31 3.82
N THR A 10 49.91 41.34 3.95
CA THR A 10 48.47 41.19 4.20
C THR A 10 47.69 40.76 2.96
N ALA A 11 48.12 41.16 1.76
CA ALA A 11 47.48 40.66 0.50
C ALA A 11 47.79 39.16 0.26
N LEU A 12 48.98 38.70 0.59
CA LEU A 12 49.31 37.27 0.47
C LEU A 12 48.57 36.40 1.48
N LEU A 13 48.38 36.86 2.72
CA LEU A 13 47.63 36.12 3.75
C LEU A 13 46.10 36.07 3.43
N LEU A 14 45.56 37.10 2.80
CA LEU A 14 44.18 37.14 2.36
C LEU A 14 43.92 36.27 1.13
N SER A 15 44.88 36.15 0.20
CA SER A 15 44.79 35.21 -0.93
C SER A 15 44.89 33.76 -0.48
N TYR A 16 45.77 33.44 0.45
CA TYR A 16 45.91 32.09 0.99
C TYR A 16 44.65 31.63 1.75
N LYS A 17 44.08 32.49 2.60
CA LYS A 17 42.79 32.19 3.27
C LYS A 17 41.60 32.04 2.30
N LYS A 18 41.64 32.71 1.15
CA LYS A 18 40.58 32.63 0.15
C LYS A 18 40.67 31.36 -0.70
N GLU A 19 41.90 30.84 -0.94
CA GLU A 19 42.12 29.54 -1.61
C GLU A 19 41.72 28.38 -0.72
N ASP A 20 42.14 28.35 0.57
CA ASP A 20 41.73 27.31 1.50
C ASP A 20 40.23 27.23 1.70
N LYS A 21 39.55 28.36 1.73
CA LYS A 21 38.06 28.40 1.83
C LYS A 21 37.39 27.85 0.59
N LYS A 22 37.89 28.20 -0.62
CA LYS A 22 37.39 27.65 -1.87
C LYS A 22 37.64 26.15 -2.02
N THR A 23 38.79 25.66 -1.54
CA THR A 23 39.11 24.23 -1.59
C THR A 23 38.21 23.46 -0.61
N ALA A 24 38.02 23.96 0.61
CA ALA A 24 37.11 23.36 1.59
C ALA A 24 35.64 23.38 1.13
N GLU A 25 35.19 24.47 0.51
CA GLU A 25 33.84 24.53 -0.07
C GLU A 25 33.67 23.56 -1.23
N ARG A 26 34.65 23.36 -2.11
CA ARG A 26 34.65 22.37 -3.18
C ARG A 26 34.67 20.93 -2.67
N GLU A 27 35.47 20.62 -1.63
CA GLU A 27 35.48 19.29 -1.03
C GLU A 27 34.14 18.94 -0.35
N VAL A 28 33.50 19.90 0.33
CA VAL A 28 32.19 19.72 0.94
C VAL A 28 31.13 19.54 -0.13
N GLU A 29 31.18 20.31 -1.23
CA GLU A 29 30.25 20.21 -2.34
C GLU A 29 30.41 18.89 -3.10
N GLN A 30 31.65 18.45 -3.36
CA GLN A 30 31.94 17.14 -3.96
C GLN A 30 31.53 15.97 -3.06
N THR A 31 31.75 16.07 -1.73
CA THR A 31 31.33 15.04 -0.78
C THR A 31 29.81 14.98 -0.66
N THR A 32 29.14 16.11 -0.76
CA THR A 32 27.67 16.18 -0.74
C THR A 32 27.07 15.63 -2.03
N LEU A 33 27.67 15.94 -3.19
CA LEU A 33 27.28 15.39 -4.49
C LEU A 33 27.51 13.89 -4.57
N GLN A 34 28.67 13.39 -4.12
CA GLN A 34 28.97 11.96 -4.06
C GLN A 34 28.06 11.21 -3.09
N ARG A 35 27.68 11.81 -1.94
CA ARG A 35 26.65 11.24 -1.05
C ARG A 35 25.28 11.22 -1.68
N SER A 36 24.89 12.24 -2.43
CA SER A 36 23.61 12.28 -3.14
C SER A 36 23.59 11.25 -4.29
N GLU A 37 24.64 11.12 -5.05
CA GLU A 37 24.78 10.11 -6.10
C GLU A 37 24.86 8.67 -5.56
N ALA A 38 25.55 8.44 -4.44
CA ALA A 38 25.60 7.13 -3.78
C ALA A 38 24.22 6.72 -3.21
N ASN A 39 23.41 7.68 -2.75
CA ASN A 39 22.03 7.42 -2.33
C ASN A 39 21.10 7.18 -3.52
N HIS A 40 21.30 7.82 -4.68
CA HIS A 40 20.52 7.56 -5.87
C HIS A 40 20.79 6.19 -6.51
N LYS A 41 21.98 5.61 -6.36
CA LYS A 41 22.33 4.28 -6.88
C LYS A 41 21.65 3.10 -6.17
N ARG A 42 20.92 3.33 -5.07
CA ARG A 42 20.28 2.27 -4.27
C ARG A 42 18.75 2.25 -4.33
N LEU A 43 18.14 3.17 -5.09
CA LEU A 43 16.70 3.19 -5.26
C LEU A 43 16.31 2.27 -6.41
N LYS A 44 15.55 1.20 -6.11
CA LYS A 44 14.95 0.31 -7.11
C LYS A 44 13.48 0.69 -7.25
N THR A 45 13.07 1.08 -8.44
CA THR A 45 11.65 1.28 -8.74
C THR A 45 10.97 -0.07 -8.87
N VAL A 46 9.98 -0.34 -8.05
CA VAL A 46 9.19 -1.59 -8.00
C VAL A 46 7.81 -1.39 -8.59
N VAL A 47 7.27 -0.18 -8.53
CA VAL A 47 6.04 0.23 -9.23
C VAL A 47 6.29 1.56 -9.92
N ASP A 48 5.95 1.63 -11.20
CA ASP A 48 5.81 2.86 -11.98
C ASP A 48 4.60 2.69 -12.90
N SER A 49 3.50 3.34 -12.55
CA SER A 49 2.23 3.13 -13.24
C SER A 49 1.46 4.42 -13.41
N THR A 50 0.96 4.61 -14.63
CA THR A 50 0.03 5.70 -14.95
C THR A 50 -1.32 5.12 -15.32
N TYR A 51 -2.37 5.55 -14.63
CA TYR A 51 -3.73 5.14 -14.92
C TYR A 51 -4.66 6.35 -14.89
N SER A 52 -5.28 6.67 -16.03
CA SER A 52 -6.07 7.87 -16.21
C SER A 52 -5.25 9.12 -15.84
N ASP A 53 -5.66 9.84 -14.80
CA ASP A 53 -5.01 11.06 -14.29
C ASP A 53 -4.10 10.81 -13.05
N TRP A 54 -3.91 9.55 -12.66
CA TRP A 54 -3.02 9.14 -11.59
C TRP A 54 -1.66 8.70 -12.11
N HIS A 55 -0.60 9.07 -11.38
CA HIS A 55 0.74 8.52 -11.55
C HIS A 55 1.27 8.06 -10.19
N VAL A 56 1.71 6.81 -10.12
CA VAL A 56 2.13 6.11 -8.90
C VAL A 56 3.53 5.57 -9.09
N ILE A 57 4.45 5.99 -8.24
CA ILE A 57 5.83 5.48 -8.21
C ILE A 57 6.07 4.92 -6.81
N VAL A 58 6.52 3.66 -6.73
CA VAL A 58 7.04 3.06 -5.51
C VAL A 58 8.47 2.65 -5.73
N GLN A 59 9.34 3.12 -4.86
CA GLN A 59 10.77 2.84 -4.88
C GLN A 59 11.17 2.11 -3.61
N GLU A 60 11.92 1.05 -3.76
CA GLU A 60 12.53 0.30 -2.67
C GLU A 60 13.93 0.83 -2.42
N THR A 61 14.30 0.95 -1.16
CA THR A 61 15.66 1.30 -0.75
C THR A 61 16.08 0.48 0.44
N ASP A 62 17.28 -0.05 0.36
CA ASP A 62 17.90 -0.76 1.47
C ASP A 62 18.34 0.22 2.55
N ILE A 63 18.01 -0.09 3.80
CA ILE A 63 18.57 0.59 4.96
C ILE A 63 19.52 -0.39 5.64
N LYS A 64 20.79 -0.01 5.76
CA LYS A 64 21.71 -0.74 6.65
C LYS A 64 21.34 -0.39 8.09
N THR A 65 20.88 -1.40 8.82
CA THR A 65 20.66 -1.28 10.26
C THR A 65 22.00 -1.30 11.00
N LYS A 66 22.01 -0.85 12.27
CA LYS A 66 23.20 -0.92 13.15
C LYS A 66 23.75 -2.34 13.33
N LEU A 67 22.97 -3.38 13.01
CA LEU A 67 23.32 -4.79 13.11
C LEU A 67 23.79 -5.39 11.77
N ASN A 68 24.15 -4.57 10.77
CA ASN A 68 24.48 -5.01 9.40
C ASN A 68 23.35 -5.79 8.67
N ARG A 69 22.16 -5.78 9.19
CA ARG A 69 20.98 -6.34 8.52
C ARG A 69 20.48 -5.35 7.48
N VAL A 70 20.04 -5.86 6.34
CA VAL A 70 19.38 -5.05 5.31
C VAL A 70 17.92 -4.96 5.70
N ASP A 71 17.49 -3.77 6.06
CA ASP A 71 16.10 -3.44 6.24
C ASP A 71 15.61 -2.72 4.98
N SER A 72 14.40 -2.99 4.52
CA SER A 72 13.83 -2.33 3.36
C SER A 72 12.79 -1.31 3.77
N LYS A 73 12.81 -0.17 3.13
CA LYS A 73 11.71 0.80 3.18
C LYS A 73 11.24 1.13 1.78
N LEU A 74 9.97 1.45 1.69
CA LEU A 74 9.37 1.94 0.46
C LEU A 74 9.20 3.44 0.52
N LEU A 75 9.44 4.09 -0.61
CA LEU A 75 9.15 5.50 -0.85
C LEU A 75 8.01 5.58 -1.86
N VAL A 76 6.86 6.05 -1.42
CA VAL A 76 5.65 6.13 -2.24
C VAL A 76 5.44 7.57 -2.70
N THR A 77 5.41 7.77 -4.01
CA THR A 77 5.10 9.06 -4.64
C THR A 77 3.85 8.91 -5.48
N ILE A 78 2.85 9.72 -5.21
CA ILE A 78 1.57 9.68 -5.93
C ILE A 78 1.19 11.09 -6.36
N SER A 79 0.88 11.25 -7.63
CA SER A 79 0.30 12.47 -8.19
C SER A 79 -1.01 12.20 -8.91
N LYS A 80 -1.86 13.23 -9.00
CA LYS A 80 -3.12 13.22 -9.75
C LYS A 80 -3.27 14.50 -10.54
N LYS A 81 -3.51 14.40 -11.85
CA LYS A 81 -3.56 15.53 -12.77
C LYS A 81 -2.31 16.43 -12.66
N GLY A 82 -1.14 15.82 -12.51
CA GLY A 82 0.13 16.52 -12.31
C GLY A 82 0.32 17.16 -10.92
N LYS A 83 -0.70 17.15 -10.05
CA LYS A 83 -0.57 17.65 -8.68
C LYS A 83 -0.05 16.52 -7.79
N LEU A 84 1.05 16.80 -7.08
CA LEU A 84 1.63 15.89 -6.11
C LEU A 84 0.72 15.79 -4.87
N LEU A 85 0.32 14.57 -4.50
CA LEU A 85 -0.50 14.26 -3.31
C LEU A 85 0.35 13.65 -2.20
N PHE A 86 1.25 12.72 -2.57
CA PHE A 86 2.20 12.07 -1.66
C PHE A 86 3.59 12.17 -2.27
N ASN A 87 4.54 12.70 -1.51
CA ASN A 87 5.91 12.91 -1.96
C ASN A 87 6.88 12.08 -1.13
N LYS A 88 7.28 10.93 -1.69
CA LYS A 88 8.20 9.99 -1.03
C LYS A 88 7.74 9.63 0.40
N GLU A 89 6.43 9.35 0.53
CA GLU A 89 5.90 8.83 1.80
C GLU A 89 6.66 7.57 2.19
N VAL A 90 7.21 7.56 3.39
CA VAL A 90 8.11 6.48 3.85
C VAL A 90 7.27 5.39 4.50
N ILE A 91 7.34 4.18 3.96
CA ILE A 91 6.70 2.99 4.51
C ILE A 91 7.77 2.03 5.02
N THR A 92 7.68 1.69 6.31
CA THR A 92 8.54 0.71 6.98
C THR A 92 7.67 -0.33 7.70
N PRO A 93 8.19 -1.52 8.05
CA PRO A 93 7.42 -2.50 8.82
C PRO A 93 6.80 -1.92 10.08
N SER A 94 7.53 -1.13 10.85
CA SER A 94 7.05 -0.50 12.10
C SER A 94 5.92 0.52 11.90
N ILE A 95 5.84 1.16 10.72
CA ILE A 95 4.70 2.03 10.36
C ILE A 95 3.44 1.19 10.11
N LEU A 96 3.60 -0.03 9.57
CA LEU A 96 2.47 -0.91 9.27
C LEU A 96 1.85 -1.46 10.56
N ALA A 97 2.68 -2.01 11.44
CA ALA A 97 2.26 -2.44 12.78
C ALA A 97 3.41 -2.29 13.77
N LYS A 98 3.11 -1.90 15.00
CA LYS A 98 4.13 -1.75 16.06
C LYS A 98 4.81 -3.07 16.43
N SER A 99 4.16 -4.20 16.19
CA SER A 99 4.70 -5.55 16.39
C SER A 99 5.70 -5.96 15.30
N LEU A 100 5.71 -5.28 14.16
CA LEU A 100 6.65 -5.51 13.08
C LEU A 100 7.87 -4.61 13.29
N ASP A 101 8.82 -5.12 14.04
CA ASP A 101 10.08 -4.44 14.33
C ASP A 101 11.12 -4.64 13.20
N ASN A 102 12.39 -4.43 13.53
CA ASN A 102 13.52 -4.53 12.61
C ASN A 102 13.81 -5.96 12.08
N HIS A 103 13.01 -6.97 12.46
CA HIS A 103 13.16 -8.36 12.01
C HIS A 103 12.34 -8.62 10.73
N PHE A 104 11.43 -7.72 10.38
CA PHE A 104 10.59 -7.83 9.18
C PHE A 104 11.16 -7.04 8.01
N GLN A 105 11.05 -7.62 6.81
CA GLN A 105 11.35 -6.98 5.53
C GLN A 105 10.08 -6.80 4.73
N LEU A 106 10.00 -5.68 3.99
CA LEU A 106 8.90 -5.47 3.05
C LEU A 106 9.21 -6.20 1.74
N THR A 107 8.30 -7.05 1.32
CA THR A 107 8.40 -7.87 0.11
C THR A 107 7.12 -7.75 -0.70
N SER A 108 7.09 -8.34 -1.90
CA SER A 108 5.87 -8.51 -2.74
C SER A 108 5.03 -7.23 -2.88
N VAL A 109 5.68 -6.12 -3.24
CA VAL A 109 5.00 -4.82 -3.39
C VAL A 109 4.42 -4.69 -4.79
N TYR A 110 3.11 -4.45 -4.89
CA TYR A 110 2.44 -4.25 -6.17
C TYR A 110 1.24 -3.31 -6.10
N LEU A 111 0.91 -2.72 -7.24
CA LEU A 111 -0.27 -1.88 -7.39
C LEU A 111 -1.53 -2.78 -7.42
N LYS A 112 -2.33 -2.74 -6.36
CA LYS A 112 -3.55 -3.54 -6.25
C LYS A 112 -4.69 -2.98 -7.08
N GLY A 113 -4.81 -1.66 -7.16
CA GLY A 113 -5.83 -1.00 -7.97
C GLY A 113 -5.86 0.51 -7.78
N ILE A 114 -6.54 1.17 -8.72
CA ILE A 114 -6.78 2.62 -8.68
C ILE A 114 -8.27 2.88 -8.95
N THR A 115 -8.88 3.67 -8.09
CA THR A 115 -10.24 4.20 -8.28
C THR A 115 -10.19 5.70 -8.66
N ASN A 116 -11.33 6.36 -8.74
CA ASN A 116 -11.36 7.82 -8.93
C ASN A 116 -10.83 8.58 -7.71
N THR A 117 -10.85 7.96 -6.54
CA THR A 117 -10.62 8.58 -5.23
C THR A 117 -9.37 8.07 -4.53
N THR A 118 -8.91 6.85 -4.83
CA THR A 118 -7.90 6.15 -4.04
C THR A 118 -6.98 5.29 -4.90
N VAL A 119 -5.71 5.25 -4.52
CA VAL A 119 -4.70 4.29 -5.00
C VAL A 119 -4.50 3.24 -3.91
N TYR A 120 -4.54 1.96 -4.28
CA TYR A 120 -4.32 0.83 -3.39
C TYR A 120 -3.03 0.12 -3.75
N ILE A 121 -2.15 -0.04 -2.77
CA ILE A 121 -0.88 -0.77 -2.88
C ILE A 121 -0.94 -1.95 -1.92
N SER A 122 -0.69 -3.15 -2.43
CA SER A 122 -0.54 -4.35 -1.62
C SER A 122 0.92 -4.59 -1.32
N LEU A 123 1.20 -5.04 -0.13
CA LEU A 123 2.55 -5.40 0.29
C LEU A 123 2.53 -6.48 1.37
N GLU A 124 3.65 -7.13 1.48
CA GLU A 124 3.93 -8.16 2.46
C GLU A 124 5.10 -7.74 3.36
N ALA A 125 5.00 -8.05 4.65
CA ALA A 125 6.09 -7.95 5.59
C ALA A 125 6.46 -9.36 6.07
N PHE A 126 7.63 -9.83 5.68
CA PHE A 126 8.14 -11.17 5.95
C PHE A 126 9.21 -11.15 7.04
N SER A 127 9.14 -12.08 8.00
CA SER A 127 10.17 -12.31 9.01
C SER A 127 11.00 -13.54 8.67
N ARG A 128 12.30 -13.35 8.49
CA ARG A 128 13.24 -14.48 8.30
C ARG A 128 13.50 -15.29 9.55
N GLU A 129 13.18 -14.78 10.72
CA GLU A 129 13.45 -15.44 12.00
C GLU A 129 12.33 -16.40 12.41
N THR A 130 11.09 -16.11 11.99
CA THR A 130 9.91 -16.86 12.40
C THR A 130 9.10 -17.40 11.22
N ASP A 131 9.57 -17.19 9.98
CA ASP A 131 8.82 -17.44 8.74
C ASP A 131 7.41 -16.82 8.75
N GLY A 132 7.24 -15.77 9.56
CA GLY A 132 5.98 -15.09 9.72
C GLY A 132 5.71 -14.10 8.58
N GLU A 133 4.53 -14.20 8.00
CA GLU A 133 4.06 -13.32 6.93
C GLU A 133 2.95 -12.41 7.44
N ASN A 134 2.97 -11.16 7.01
CA ASN A 134 1.90 -10.21 7.28
C ASN A 134 1.58 -9.43 6.01
N TYR A 135 0.34 -9.46 5.60
CA TYR A 135 -0.14 -8.81 4.39
C TYR A 135 -0.87 -7.52 4.72
N PHE A 136 -0.65 -6.50 3.88
CA PHE A 136 -1.25 -5.18 4.05
C PHE A 136 -1.78 -4.62 2.74
N ILE A 137 -2.87 -3.88 2.84
CA ILE A 137 -3.35 -3.00 1.78
C ILE A 137 -3.24 -1.56 2.28
N LEU A 138 -2.51 -0.75 1.51
CA LEU A 138 -2.34 0.67 1.77
C LEU A 138 -3.26 1.45 0.85
N ALA A 139 -4.09 2.32 1.41
CA ALA A 139 -5.02 3.17 0.69
C ALA A 139 -4.57 4.63 0.76
N PHE A 140 -4.22 5.20 -0.39
CA PHE A 140 -3.79 6.58 -0.55
C PHE A 140 -4.91 7.39 -1.22
N SER A 141 -5.63 8.18 -0.45
CA SER A 141 -6.80 8.91 -0.92
C SER A 141 -6.44 10.25 -1.56
N ARG A 142 -7.25 10.71 -2.50
CA ARG A 142 -7.06 11.99 -3.23
C ARG A 142 -7.03 13.23 -2.33
N ASP A 143 -7.51 13.14 -1.10
CA ASP A 143 -7.48 14.21 -0.10
C ASP A 143 -6.17 14.24 0.71
N GLY A 144 -5.16 13.46 0.30
CA GLY A 144 -3.86 13.37 0.95
C GLY A 144 -3.84 12.51 2.20
N LYS A 145 -4.88 11.70 2.44
CA LYS A 145 -4.92 10.78 3.56
C LYS A 145 -4.41 9.41 3.18
N PHE A 146 -3.68 8.83 4.12
CA PHE A 146 -3.17 7.48 4.06
C PHE A 146 -3.84 6.61 5.12
N LYS A 147 -4.31 5.43 4.71
CA LYS A 147 -4.85 4.41 5.62
C LYS A 147 -4.23 3.06 5.31
N LYS A 148 -3.96 2.27 6.34
CA LYS A 148 -3.42 0.93 6.24
C LYS A 148 -4.41 -0.08 6.78
N TYR A 149 -4.49 -1.22 6.11
CA TYR A 149 -5.32 -2.35 6.49
C TYR A 149 -4.43 -3.58 6.58
N ARG A 150 -4.53 -4.32 7.67
CA ARG A 150 -3.94 -5.65 7.75
C ARG A 150 -4.91 -6.60 7.06
N ARG A 151 -4.40 -7.41 6.14
CA ARG A 151 -5.15 -8.50 5.56
C ARG A 151 -4.91 -9.73 6.43
N PRO A 152 -5.93 -10.39 7.01
CA PRO A 152 -5.78 -11.68 7.65
C PRO A 152 -5.15 -12.67 6.67
N LEU A 153 -4.37 -13.62 7.17
CA LEU A 153 -3.97 -14.77 6.38
C LEU A 153 -5.24 -15.58 6.11
N SER A 154 -5.59 -15.72 4.85
CA SER A 154 -6.55 -16.72 4.41
C SER A 154 -5.77 -18.00 4.14
N LEU A 155 -6.30 -19.12 4.56
CA LEU A 155 -5.70 -20.44 4.28
C LEU A 155 -6.05 -20.93 2.87
N ASP A 156 -6.92 -20.20 2.16
CA ASP A 156 -7.53 -20.61 0.91
C ASP A 156 -7.42 -19.52 -0.15
N ASP A 157 -7.78 -19.82 -1.39
CA ASP A 157 -7.84 -18.91 -2.55
C ASP A 157 -8.87 -17.77 -2.41
N SER A 158 -9.45 -17.59 -1.21
CA SER A 158 -10.46 -16.57 -0.89
C SER A 158 -9.89 -15.18 -0.55
N ASP A 159 -8.59 -14.99 -0.59
CA ASP A 159 -7.91 -13.72 -0.33
C ASP A 159 -8.50 -12.53 -1.09
N PHE A 160 -8.96 -12.76 -2.33
CA PHE A 160 -9.56 -11.72 -3.15
C PHE A 160 -10.88 -11.18 -2.57
N ILE A 161 -11.60 -11.98 -1.79
CA ILE A 161 -12.83 -11.56 -1.09
C ILE A 161 -12.48 -10.56 0.01
N VAL A 162 -11.45 -10.85 0.79
CA VAL A 162 -10.95 -9.95 1.84
C VAL A 162 -10.46 -8.65 1.23
N ASP A 163 -9.69 -8.73 0.14
CA ASP A 163 -9.20 -7.58 -0.61
C ASP A 163 -10.37 -6.72 -1.15
N PHE A 164 -11.39 -7.37 -1.70
CA PHE A 164 -12.63 -6.70 -2.15
C PHE A 164 -13.27 -5.93 -1.01
N TYR A 165 -13.52 -6.57 0.12
CA TYR A 165 -14.17 -5.93 1.26
C TYR A 165 -13.33 -4.77 1.81
N ILE A 166 -12.01 -4.91 1.92
CA ILE A 166 -11.13 -3.84 2.38
C ILE A 166 -11.25 -2.62 1.48
N MET A 167 -11.12 -2.80 0.16
CA MET A 167 -11.16 -1.70 -0.80
C MET A 167 -12.57 -1.08 -0.88
N TYR A 168 -13.59 -1.92 -0.92
CA TYR A 168 -14.99 -1.48 -1.02
C TYR A 168 -15.45 -0.75 0.25
N THR A 169 -15.07 -1.27 1.43
CA THR A 169 -15.33 -0.62 2.72
C THR A 169 -14.61 0.72 2.82
N HIS A 170 -13.35 0.79 2.38
CA HIS A 170 -12.60 2.05 2.38
C HIS A 170 -13.32 3.14 1.58
N GLU A 171 -13.84 2.83 0.39
CA GLU A 171 -14.61 3.78 -0.42
C GLU A 171 -15.95 4.18 0.22
N ASN A 172 -16.64 3.23 0.87
CA ASN A 172 -17.88 3.53 1.59
C ASN A 172 -17.68 4.42 2.82
N LEU A 173 -16.49 4.39 3.44
CA LEU A 173 -16.14 5.22 4.60
C LEU A 173 -15.68 6.63 4.23
N GLN A 174 -15.53 6.95 2.95
CA GLN A 174 -15.18 8.30 2.52
C GLN A 174 -16.29 9.29 2.87
N LYS A 175 -15.93 10.55 3.21
CA LYS A 175 -16.90 11.62 3.51
C LYS A 175 -17.92 11.85 2.40
N SER A 176 -17.49 11.65 1.16
CA SER A 176 -18.33 11.68 -0.04
C SER A 176 -18.08 10.40 -0.81
N VAL A 177 -19.04 9.49 -0.74
CA VAL A 177 -18.97 8.19 -1.43
C VAL A 177 -19.04 8.40 -2.94
N ASP A 178 -17.98 7.95 -3.63
CA ASP A 178 -17.97 7.94 -5.11
C ASP A 178 -18.51 6.61 -5.65
N LYS A 179 -19.75 6.65 -6.16
CA LYS A 179 -20.41 5.47 -6.72
C LYS A 179 -19.63 4.84 -7.89
N ALA A 180 -18.91 5.66 -8.68
CA ALA A 180 -18.09 5.15 -9.77
C ALA A 180 -16.88 4.34 -9.27
N SER A 181 -16.25 4.78 -8.17
CA SER A 181 -15.18 4.02 -7.50
C SER A 181 -15.70 2.70 -6.95
N LEU A 182 -16.84 2.68 -6.27
CA LEU A 182 -17.46 1.45 -5.77
C LEU A 182 -17.78 0.48 -6.92
N ARG A 183 -18.38 0.98 -7.99
CA ARG A 183 -18.67 0.17 -9.18
C ARG A 183 -17.43 -0.39 -9.83
N LYS A 184 -16.33 0.37 -9.86
CA LYS A 184 -15.05 -0.08 -10.40
C LYS A 184 -14.50 -1.25 -9.60
N ILE A 185 -14.53 -1.18 -8.27
CA ILE A 185 -14.11 -2.28 -7.39
C ILE A 185 -15.02 -3.50 -7.59
N ALA A 186 -16.33 -3.30 -7.58
CA ALA A 186 -17.29 -4.38 -7.80
C ALA A 186 -17.04 -5.12 -9.14
N LYS A 187 -16.74 -4.39 -10.22
CA LYS A 187 -16.41 -4.97 -11.53
C LYS A 187 -15.04 -5.68 -11.55
N ALA A 188 -14.08 -5.23 -10.74
CA ALA A 188 -12.77 -5.86 -10.68
C ALA A 188 -12.82 -7.22 -9.97
N TYR A 189 -13.69 -7.36 -8.96
CA TYR A 189 -13.77 -8.54 -8.11
C TYR A 189 -15.00 -9.42 -8.36
N GLY A 190 -16.04 -8.91 -8.99
CA GLY A 190 -17.31 -9.60 -9.15
C GLY A 190 -17.71 -9.87 -10.59
N SER A 191 -18.63 -10.82 -10.74
CA SER A 191 -19.32 -11.11 -11.98
C SER A 191 -20.31 -9.98 -12.32
N SER A 192 -20.89 -10.03 -13.53
CA SER A 192 -21.97 -9.12 -13.93
C SER A 192 -23.21 -9.27 -13.05
N ASN A 193 -23.50 -10.49 -12.56
CA ASN A 193 -24.58 -10.79 -11.64
C ASN A 193 -24.38 -10.08 -10.29
N PHE A 194 -23.21 -10.18 -9.72
CA PHE A 194 -22.84 -9.48 -8.47
C PHE A 194 -22.94 -7.96 -8.60
N VAL A 195 -22.43 -7.40 -9.71
CA VAL A 195 -22.53 -5.96 -9.96
C VAL A 195 -24.00 -5.52 -10.05
N ALA A 196 -24.86 -6.29 -10.74
CA ALA A 196 -26.29 -6.01 -10.83
C ALA A 196 -26.98 -6.13 -9.45
N GLN A 197 -26.60 -7.10 -8.62
CA GLN A 197 -27.08 -7.23 -7.24
C GLN A 197 -26.78 -5.98 -6.42
N LEU A 198 -25.55 -5.47 -6.48
CA LEU A 198 -25.16 -4.25 -5.77
C LEU A 198 -25.88 -3.00 -6.27
N GLU A 199 -26.08 -2.89 -7.58
CA GLU A 199 -26.84 -1.77 -8.18
C GLU A 199 -28.30 -1.78 -7.75
N LYS A 200 -28.91 -2.96 -7.63
CA LYS A 200 -30.30 -3.13 -7.20
C LYS A 200 -30.49 -2.91 -5.70
N ASN A 201 -29.64 -3.52 -4.88
CA ASN A 201 -29.84 -3.59 -3.42
C ASN A 201 -29.07 -2.51 -2.64
N GLY A 202 -28.17 -1.80 -3.33
CA GLY A 202 -27.33 -0.75 -2.75
C GLY A 202 -26.02 -1.24 -2.15
N PRO A 203 -25.08 -0.31 -1.90
CA PRO A 203 -23.69 -0.64 -1.52
C PRO A 203 -23.54 -1.25 -0.13
N LEU A 204 -24.56 -1.15 0.72
CA LEU A 204 -24.52 -1.71 2.08
C LEU A 204 -25.15 -3.10 2.18
N SER A 205 -25.75 -3.61 1.10
CA SER A 205 -26.43 -4.91 1.09
C SER A 205 -25.52 -6.13 1.29
N ILE A 206 -24.21 -5.93 1.17
CA ILE A 206 -23.19 -6.95 1.33
C ILE A 206 -22.62 -7.03 2.76
N TYR A 207 -23.19 -6.30 3.69
CA TYR A 207 -22.79 -6.31 5.09
C TYR A 207 -23.90 -6.80 5.99
N PRO A 208 -23.57 -7.51 7.08
CA PRO A 208 -24.56 -7.84 8.10
C PRO A 208 -25.14 -6.56 8.72
N PRO A 209 -26.45 -6.50 8.99
CA PRO A 209 -27.08 -5.34 9.64
C PRO A 209 -26.43 -4.94 10.94
N GLU A 210 -25.89 -5.90 11.69
CA GLU A 210 -25.19 -5.71 12.96
C GLU A 210 -23.92 -4.87 12.77
N VAL A 211 -23.19 -5.10 11.66
CA VAL A 211 -22.00 -4.33 11.28
C VAL A 211 -22.37 -2.90 10.95
N ILE A 212 -23.40 -2.71 10.14
CA ILE A 212 -23.84 -1.38 9.70
C ILE A 212 -24.33 -0.55 10.90
N SER A 213 -25.10 -1.16 11.80
CA SER A 213 -25.74 -0.46 12.92
C SER A 213 -24.76 -0.11 14.02
N ARG A 214 -23.80 -0.99 14.36
CA ARG A 214 -22.89 -0.81 15.49
C ARG A 214 -21.57 -0.15 15.16
N TYR A 215 -20.95 -0.53 14.04
CA TYR A 215 -19.54 -0.25 13.76
C TYR A 215 -19.32 0.65 12.55
N LYS A 216 -20.36 1.00 11.84
CA LYS A 216 -20.27 1.85 10.64
C LYS A 216 -19.18 1.39 9.68
N LEU A 217 -19.06 0.07 9.49
CA LEU A 217 -18.08 -0.60 8.63
C LEU A 217 -16.61 -0.55 9.12
N ASP A 218 -16.31 -0.07 10.30
CA ASP A 218 -14.94 -0.11 10.84
C ASP A 218 -14.68 -1.47 11.52
N VAL A 219 -14.55 -2.51 10.70
CA VAL A 219 -14.40 -3.91 11.11
C VAL A 219 -13.23 -4.56 10.38
N GLU A 220 -12.68 -5.61 10.96
CA GLU A 220 -11.78 -6.56 10.30
C GLU A 220 -12.60 -7.69 9.68
N ILE A 221 -12.13 -8.21 8.53
CA ILE A 221 -12.85 -9.20 7.76
C ILE A 221 -11.93 -10.40 7.55
N ALA A 222 -12.41 -11.58 7.88
CA ALA A 222 -11.77 -12.85 7.58
C ALA A 222 -12.74 -13.77 6.82
N THR A 223 -12.22 -14.70 6.04
CA THR A 223 -13.01 -15.65 5.26
C THR A 223 -12.65 -17.08 5.63
N ASN A 224 -13.65 -17.96 5.60
CA ASN A 224 -13.45 -19.40 5.65
C ASN A 224 -14.23 -20.04 4.52
N THR A 225 -13.64 -21.02 3.86
CA THR A 225 -14.32 -21.85 2.85
C THR A 225 -15.41 -22.68 3.53
N LEU A 226 -16.57 -22.79 2.92
CA LEU A 226 -17.62 -23.73 3.34
C LEU A 226 -17.38 -25.06 2.62
N GLU A 227 -17.50 -26.18 3.33
CA GLU A 227 -17.21 -27.55 2.83
C GLU A 227 -18.19 -28.09 1.78
N ASP A 228 -19.24 -27.35 1.41
CA ASP A 228 -20.20 -27.77 0.37
C ASP A 228 -19.73 -27.30 -1.01
N TYR A 229 -19.07 -28.21 -1.73
CA TYR A 229 -18.66 -28.01 -3.12
C TYR A 229 -19.77 -28.50 -4.06
N ASP A 230 -20.40 -27.56 -4.75
CA ASP A 230 -21.02 -27.86 -6.04
C ASP A 230 -19.95 -27.61 -7.12
N ASP A 231 -19.76 -28.48 -8.08
CA ASP A 231 -18.67 -28.48 -9.08
C ASP A 231 -18.50 -27.17 -9.90
N ILE A 232 -19.40 -26.21 -9.73
CA ILE A 232 -19.43 -24.95 -10.49
C ILE A 232 -19.32 -23.70 -9.59
N TYR A 233 -19.64 -23.81 -8.28
CA TYR A 233 -19.61 -22.72 -7.33
C TYR A 233 -18.92 -23.13 -6.05
N GLU A 234 -17.97 -22.32 -5.64
CA GLU A 234 -17.38 -22.42 -4.31
C GLU A 234 -18.08 -21.41 -3.41
N CYS A 235 -18.47 -21.82 -2.21
CA CYS A 235 -19.04 -20.95 -1.21
C CYS A 235 -18.07 -20.67 -0.09
N CYS A 236 -17.83 -19.39 0.20
CA CYS A 236 -17.06 -18.95 1.35
C CYS A 236 -17.95 -18.17 2.30
N ARG A 237 -17.61 -18.15 3.57
CA ARG A 237 -18.26 -17.27 4.54
C ARG A 237 -17.31 -16.15 4.97
N ALA A 238 -17.74 -14.90 4.77
CA ALA A 238 -17.04 -13.72 5.25
C ALA A 238 -17.52 -13.39 6.66
N PHE A 239 -16.62 -13.36 7.62
CA PHE A 239 -16.86 -13.01 9.02
C PHE A 239 -16.38 -11.59 9.29
N PHE A 240 -17.14 -10.85 10.09
CA PHE A 240 -16.88 -9.46 10.42
C PHE A 240 -16.55 -9.34 11.92
N TYR A 241 -15.34 -8.93 12.22
CA TYR A 241 -14.81 -8.80 13.57
C TYR A 241 -14.72 -7.33 13.97
N PRO A 242 -15.19 -6.95 15.19
CA PRO A 242 -14.84 -5.66 15.77
C PRO A 242 -13.33 -5.63 16.01
N LYS A 243 -12.72 -4.45 15.90
CA LYS A 243 -11.33 -4.29 16.28
C LYS A 243 -11.10 -4.79 17.70
N ASP A 244 -9.99 -5.51 17.88
CA ASP A 244 -9.54 -6.06 19.17
C ASP A 244 -10.50 -7.07 19.82
N LYS A 245 -11.31 -7.80 19.04
CA LYS A 245 -12.20 -8.85 19.53
C LYS A 245 -12.11 -10.12 18.70
N ASP A 246 -12.13 -11.26 19.37
CA ASP A 246 -11.98 -12.58 18.74
C ASP A 246 -13.30 -13.16 18.17
N ASN A 247 -14.45 -12.59 18.53
CA ASN A 247 -15.74 -13.10 18.11
C ASN A 247 -16.34 -12.23 17.00
N PRO A 248 -16.80 -12.83 15.87
CA PRO A 248 -17.46 -12.11 14.81
C PRO A 248 -18.82 -11.56 15.30
N ILE A 249 -19.23 -10.42 14.74
CA ILE A 249 -20.53 -9.80 15.01
C ILE A 249 -21.57 -10.13 13.96
N GLY A 250 -21.15 -10.77 12.89
CA GLY A 250 -22.00 -11.22 11.79
C GLY A 250 -21.19 -11.84 10.69
N SER A 251 -21.88 -12.47 9.76
CA SER A 251 -21.29 -13.08 8.57
C SER A 251 -22.17 -12.92 7.34
N MET A 252 -21.55 -13.08 6.17
CA MET A 252 -22.22 -13.14 4.87
C MET A 252 -21.71 -14.35 4.10
N ASP A 253 -22.59 -15.05 3.41
CA ASP A 253 -22.21 -16.10 2.48
C ASP A 253 -21.85 -15.50 1.12
N VAL A 254 -20.73 -15.94 0.56
CA VAL A 254 -20.14 -15.44 -0.68
C VAL A 254 -20.09 -16.60 -1.67
N GLU A 255 -20.90 -16.54 -2.72
CA GLU A 255 -20.83 -17.47 -3.85
C GLU A 255 -19.76 -17.00 -4.82
N ILE A 256 -18.84 -17.89 -5.16
CA ILE A 256 -17.69 -17.63 -6.05
C ILE A 256 -17.91 -18.36 -7.37
N LYS A 257 -17.80 -17.63 -8.46
CA LYS A 257 -17.86 -18.21 -9.79
C LYS A 257 -16.49 -18.64 -10.26
N ALA A 258 -16.41 -19.86 -10.76
CA ALA A 258 -15.25 -20.35 -11.48
C ALA A 258 -15.10 -19.67 -12.85
N THR A 259 -13.88 -19.37 -13.23
CA THR A 259 -13.50 -18.99 -14.59
C THR A 259 -12.52 -20.02 -15.12
N GLU A 260 -12.81 -20.59 -16.28
CA GLU A 260 -11.90 -21.53 -16.95
C GLU A 260 -10.86 -20.74 -17.77
N GLY A 261 -9.59 -21.00 -17.55
CA GLY A 261 -8.49 -20.45 -18.35
C GLY A 261 -8.36 -21.16 -19.71
N GLU A 262 -7.54 -20.59 -20.61
CA GLU A 262 -7.29 -21.15 -21.94
C GLU A 262 -6.66 -22.55 -21.91
N ASP A 263 -6.02 -22.91 -20.81
CA ASP A 263 -5.39 -24.22 -20.53
C ASP A 263 -6.31 -25.24 -19.85
N GLY A 264 -7.59 -24.90 -19.65
CA GLY A 264 -8.56 -25.73 -18.95
C GLY A 264 -8.43 -25.71 -17.43
N VAL A 265 -7.55 -24.84 -16.88
CA VAL A 265 -7.43 -24.67 -15.43
C VAL A 265 -8.57 -23.80 -14.93
N VAL A 266 -9.26 -24.25 -13.90
CA VAL A 266 -10.38 -23.52 -13.30
C VAL A 266 -9.86 -22.59 -12.20
N PHE A 267 -10.21 -21.32 -12.28
CA PHE A 267 -9.87 -20.30 -11.29
C PHE A 267 -11.13 -19.78 -10.62
N TYR A 268 -11.22 -19.90 -9.31
CA TYR A 268 -12.28 -19.29 -8.50
C TYR A 268 -11.85 -17.88 -8.09
N ASN A 269 -12.21 -16.87 -8.89
CA ASN A 269 -11.70 -15.52 -8.72
C ASN A 269 -12.73 -14.42 -8.89
N ARG A 270 -14.02 -14.76 -8.94
CA ARG A 270 -15.12 -13.80 -9.11
C ARG A 270 -16.23 -14.04 -8.10
N ILE A 271 -16.55 -13.00 -7.35
CA ILE A 271 -17.75 -12.99 -6.51
C ILE A 271 -18.98 -12.99 -7.43
N ASP A 272 -19.85 -13.98 -7.31
CA ASP A 272 -21.10 -14.06 -8.10
C ASP A 272 -22.29 -13.53 -7.32
N LYS A 273 -22.33 -13.77 -6.01
CA LYS A 273 -23.40 -13.29 -5.13
C LYS A 273 -22.91 -13.18 -3.69
N ILE A 274 -23.49 -12.26 -2.95
CA ILE A 274 -23.35 -12.18 -1.50
C ILE A 274 -24.76 -12.20 -0.89
N SER A 275 -24.95 -13.12 0.06
CA SER A 275 -26.22 -13.32 0.75
C SER A 275 -26.01 -13.53 2.25
N ARG A 276 -27.13 -13.56 2.98
CA ARG A 276 -27.16 -13.83 4.43
C ARG A 276 -27.37 -15.31 4.68
#